data_ab7cbf7ac069997b9cb5df0a16af44e7
#
_entry.id   ab7cbf7ac069997b9cb5df0a16af44e7
#
_cell.length_a   1.000
_cell.length_b   1.000
_cell.length_c   1.000
_cell.angle_alpha   90.00
_cell.angle_beta   90.00
_cell.angle_gamma   90.00
#
_symmetry.space_group_name_H-M   'P 1'
#
loop_
_entity.id
_entity.type
_entity.pdbx_description
1 polymer ?
#
loop_
_entity_poly.entity_id
_entity_poly.type
_entity_poly.pdbx_seq_one_letter_code
_entity_poly.pdbx_strand_id
1 'polypeptide(L)'
;YQVMLELQQQIWDGGGIRMQKKKATAEAEIDREKLNVDMYALNGRVNDLYFGILMLDEQLAQNALLQDELGRNFRQITAYVDNGIANQADLDAVKVEQLNTRQKRVELTSSRMAYLKMLSLLMGEVLSTETVLEKPVPQNELSAVSEIRRPELSWFDAQGAGLQVQEKALNVRHLPHFGLFVQGAYGNPGLNM
;
A
#
# COMPACT_ATOMS: atom_id res chain seq x y z
N TYR A 1 -20.67 -0.76 -65.14
CA TYR A 1 -19.79 -1.01 -64.02
C TYR A 1 -18.95 0.24 -63.75
N GLN A 2 -18.66 0.51 -62.49
CA GLN A 2 -17.80 1.60 -62.04
C GLN A 2 -16.74 1.05 -61.10
N VAL A 3 -15.50 1.47 -61.28
CA VAL A 3 -14.38 1.17 -60.36
C VAL A 3 -13.79 2.51 -59.94
N MET A 4 -13.68 2.71 -58.62
CA MET A 4 -13.11 3.91 -58.01
C MET A 4 -11.92 3.50 -57.18
N LEU A 5 -10.81 4.19 -57.37
CA LEU A 5 -9.60 4.07 -56.54
C LEU A 5 -9.37 5.41 -55.86
N GLU A 6 -9.27 5.35 -54.54
CA GLU A 6 -9.04 6.53 -53.70
C GLU A 6 -7.77 6.31 -52.85
N LEU A 7 -6.84 7.25 -52.90
CA LEU A 7 -5.66 7.26 -52.10
C LEU A 7 -5.62 8.56 -51.29
N GLN A 8 -5.63 8.43 -49.97
CA GLN A 8 -5.48 9.56 -49.05
C GLN A 8 -4.28 9.34 -48.18
N GLN A 9 -3.32 10.26 -48.22
CA GLN A 9 -2.09 10.23 -47.44
C GLN A 9 -1.92 11.54 -46.67
N GLN A 10 -1.86 11.49 -45.36
CA GLN A 10 -1.48 12.65 -44.54
C GLN A 10 0.03 12.79 -44.53
N ILE A 11 0.53 13.95 -45.05
CA ILE A 11 1.97 14.25 -45.18
C ILE A 11 2.46 14.92 -43.89
N TRP A 12 1.66 15.82 -43.34
CA TRP A 12 1.99 16.55 -42.11
C TRP A 12 0.73 16.81 -41.28
N ASP A 13 0.81 16.47 -40.00
CA ASP A 13 -0.32 16.47 -39.05
C ASP A 13 -0.25 17.66 -38.05
N GLY A 14 0.51 18.72 -38.40
CA GLY A 14 0.72 19.86 -37.47
C GLY A 14 1.51 19.51 -36.21
N GLY A 15 2.04 18.27 -36.09
CA GLY A 15 2.77 17.79 -34.91
C GLY A 15 1.91 17.03 -33.91
N GLY A 16 0.67 16.64 -34.29
CA GLY A 16 -0.27 15.91 -33.46
C GLY A 16 0.30 14.59 -32.95
N ILE A 17 0.87 13.76 -33.82
CA ILE A 17 1.51 12.48 -33.46
C ILE A 17 2.66 12.69 -32.47
N ARG A 18 3.49 13.75 -32.69
CA ARG A 18 4.58 14.08 -31.76
C ARG A 18 4.05 14.45 -30.39
N MET A 19 2.95 15.19 -30.32
CA MET A 19 2.32 15.56 -29.05
C MET A 19 1.65 14.39 -28.36
N GLN A 20 1.03 13.46 -29.11
CA GLN A 20 0.50 12.21 -28.55
C GLN A 20 1.61 11.38 -27.91
N LYS A 21 2.75 11.23 -28.57
CA LYS A 21 3.92 10.54 -27.99
C LYS A 21 4.39 11.22 -26.70
N LYS A 22 4.50 12.56 -26.69
CA LYS A 22 4.88 13.30 -25.48
C LYS A 22 3.86 13.13 -24.34
N LYS A 23 2.56 13.13 -24.69
CA LYS A 23 1.50 12.88 -23.71
C LYS A 23 1.61 11.50 -23.10
N ALA A 24 1.76 10.47 -23.92
CA ALA A 24 1.95 9.09 -23.45
C ALA A 24 3.19 8.94 -22.55
N THR A 25 4.30 9.62 -22.90
CA THR A 25 5.50 9.60 -22.05
C THR A 25 5.27 10.32 -20.72
N ALA A 26 4.57 11.45 -20.71
CA ALA A 26 4.25 12.18 -19.49
C ALA A 26 3.27 11.38 -18.58
N GLU A 27 2.28 10.72 -19.17
CA GLU A 27 1.37 9.82 -18.44
C GLU A 27 2.11 8.64 -17.81
N ALA A 28 3.03 8.02 -18.56
CA ALA A 28 3.87 6.93 -18.03
C ALA A 28 4.77 7.39 -16.85
N GLU A 29 5.27 8.61 -16.88
CA GLU A 29 6.07 9.18 -15.78
C GLU A 29 5.20 9.49 -14.55
N ILE A 30 3.98 10.01 -14.75
CA ILE A 30 3.01 10.20 -13.66
C ILE A 30 2.67 8.87 -12.98
N ASP A 31 2.42 7.81 -13.76
CA ASP A 31 2.11 6.49 -13.25
C ASP A 31 3.29 5.87 -12.50
N ARG A 32 4.51 6.09 -12.99
CA ARG A 32 5.74 5.64 -12.33
C ARG A 32 5.93 6.32 -10.97
N GLU A 33 5.78 7.64 -10.90
CA GLU A 33 5.91 8.36 -9.64
C GLU A 33 4.77 8.03 -8.67
N LYS A 34 3.56 7.78 -9.18
CA LYS A 34 2.46 7.25 -8.38
C LYS A 34 2.78 5.90 -7.76
N LEU A 35 3.42 5.00 -8.52
CA LEU A 35 3.87 3.72 -7.99
C LEU A 35 4.87 3.90 -6.84
N ASN A 36 5.77 4.88 -6.93
CA ASN A 36 6.71 5.21 -5.85
C ASN A 36 5.96 5.65 -4.57
N VAL A 37 4.90 6.46 -4.71
CA VAL A 37 4.02 6.85 -3.59
C VAL A 37 3.33 5.63 -2.97
N ASP A 38 2.76 4.75 -3.80
CA ASP A 38 2.07 3.55 -3.34
C ASP A 38 3.04 2.58 -2.61
N MET A 39 4.27 2.44 -3.12
CA MET A 39 5.32 1.65 -2.48
C MET A 39 5.75 2.25 -1.13
N TYR A 40 5.84 3.57 -1.04
CA TYR A 40 6.14 4.25 0.23
C TYR A 40 5.04 4.03 1.27
N ALA A 41 3.77 4.11 0.86
CA ALA A 41 2.63 3.81 1.71
C ALA A 41 2.61 2.34 2.16
N LEU A 42 3.03 1.41 1.28
CA LEU A 42 3.16 -0.01 1.62
C LEU A 42 4.21 -0.23 2.72
N ASN A 43 5.36 0.45 2.64
CA ASN A 43 6.38 0.38 3.70
C ASN A 43 5.82 0.83 5.05
N GLY A 44 4.98 1.88 5.08
CA GLY A 44 4.28 2.30 6.30
C GLY A 44 3.44 1.17 6.89
N ARG A 45 2.61 0.51 6.06
CA ARG A 45 1.76 -0.61 6.49
C ARG A 45 2.56 -1.80 7.02
N VAL A 46 3.67 -2.13 6.36
CA VAL A 46 4.57 -3.20 6.81
C VAL A 46 5.14 -2.86 8.18
N ASN A 47 5.60 -1.62 8.38
CA ASN A 47 6.11 -1.15 9.66
C ASN A 47 5.06 -1.22 10.77
N ASP A 48 3.83 -0.77 10.50
CA ASP A 48 2.73 -0.81 11.47
C ASP A 48 2.42 -2.25 11.91
N LEU A 49 2.40 -3.21 10.98
CA LEU A 49 2.21 -4.62 11.31
C LEU A 49 3.40 -5.19 12.08
N TYR A 50 4.61 -4.89 11.64
CA TYR A 50 5.84 -5.39 12.28
C TYR A 50 5.96 -4.92 13.72
N PHE A 51 5.85 -3.63 13.97
CA PHE A 51 5.89 -3.08 15.32
C PHE A 51 4.68 -3.46 16.16
N GLY A 52 3.51 -3.62 15.51
CA GLY A 52 2.31 -4.14 16.15
C GLY A 52 2.51 -5.56 16.70
N ILE A 53 3.18 -6.45 15.94
CA ILE A 53 3.51 -7.81 16.39
C ILE A 53 4.51 -7.75 17.56
N LEU A 54 5.56 -6.93 17.48
CA LEU A 54 6.52 -6.78 18.57
C LEU A 54 5.85 -6.28 19.85
N MET A 55 4.93 -5.33 19.76
CA MET A 55 4.16 -4.85 20.90
C MET A 55 3.27 -5.95 21.51
N LEU A 56 2.63 -6.75 20.67
CA LEU A 56 1.80 -7.88 21.11
C LEU A 56 2.67 -8.96 21.82
N ASP A 57 3.88 -9.21 21.34
CA ASP A 57 4.82 -10.14 21.98
C ASP A 57 5.22 -9.65 23.39
N GLU A 58 5.48 -8.35 23.58
CA GLU A 58 5.73 -7.79 24.91
C GLU A 58 4.51 -7.87 25.82
N GLN A 59 3.32 -7.60 25.31
CA GLN A 59 2.08 -7.74 26.08
C GLN A 59 1.81 -9.19 26.48
N LEU A 60 2.11 -10.15 25.62
CA LEU A 60 2.02 -11.57 25.94
C LEU A 60 3.02 -11.98 27.04
N ALA A 61 4.24 -11.45 26.97
CA ALA A 61 5.25 -11.69 28.03
C ALA A 61 4.81 -11.11 29.38
N GLN A 62 4.29 -9.87 29.40
CA GLN A 62 3.73 -9.26 30.62
C GLN A 62 2.52 -10.05 31.17
N ASN A 63 1.63 -10.49 30.28
CA ASN A 63 0.48 -11.29 30.67
C ASN A 63 0.92 -12.63 31.29
N ALA A 64 1.96 -13.27 30.77
CA ALA A 64 2.51 -14.50 31.34
C ALA A 64 3.04 -14.29 32.75
N LEU A 65 3.79 -13.19 32.99
CA LEU A 65 4.27 -12.82 34.33
C LEU A 65 3.11 -12.61 35.31
N LEU A 66 2.05 -11.92 34.90
CA LEU A 66 0.85 -11.69 35.69
C LEU A 66 0.14 -13.01 36.02
N GLN A 67 0.04 -13.94 35.05
CA GLN A 67 -0.54 -15.26 35.29
C GLN A 67 0.24 -16.05 36.35
N ASP A 68 1.57 -15.99 36.32
CA ASP A 68 2.43 -16.65 37.30
C ASP A 68 2.27 -16.03 38.69
N GLU A 69 2.16 -14.71 38.78
CA GLU A 69 1.91 -14.00 40.04
C GLU A 69 0.55 -14.38 40.64
N LEU A 70 -0.51 -14.30 39.86
CA LEU A 70 -1.85 -14.70 40.26
C LEU A 70 -1.89 -16.19 40.67
N GLY A 71 -1.10 -17.04 40.01
CA GLY A 71 -0.96 -18.45 40.39
C GLY A 71 -0.32 -18.64 41.76
N ARG A 72 0.71 -17.79 42.09
CA ARG A 72 1.30 -17.79 43.45
C ARG A 72 0.31 -17.27 44.49
N ASN A 73 -0.35 -16.15 44.22
CA ASN A 73 -1.36 -15.56 45.10
C ASN A 73 -2.52 -16.51 45.39
N PHE A 74 -3.02 -17.18 44.34
CA PHE A 74 -4.08 -18.16 44.49
C PHE A 74 -3.70 -19.27 45.47
N ARG A 75 -2.50 -19.85 45.38
CA ARG A 75 -2.01 -20.88 46.30
C ARG A 75 -1.87 -20.36 47.74
N GLN A 76 -1.41 -19.13 47.90
CA GLN A 76 -1.27 -18.49 49.21
C GLN A 76 -2.64 -18.25 49.86
N ILE A 77 -3.61 -17.70 49.12
CA ILE A 77 -4.94 -17.44 49.66
C ILE A 77 -5.67 -18.73 49.94
N THR A 78 -5.50 -19.78 49.11
CA THR A 78 -6.04 -21.10 49.39
C THR A 78 -5.56 -21.62 50.77
N ALA A 79 -4.27 -21.54 51.05
CA ALA A 79 -3.73 -21.90 52.34
C ALA A 79 -4.31 -21.06 53.50
N TYR A 80 -4.55 -19.77 53.29
CA TYR A 80 -5.20 -18.91 54.30
C TYR A 80 -6.64 -19.27 54.56
N VAL A 81 -7.41 -19.61 53.50
CA VAL A 81 -8.80 -20.08 53.65
C VAL A 81 -8.83 -21.41 54.40
N ASP A 82 -7.95 -22.36 54.08
CA ASP A 82 -7.88 -23.70 54.75
C ASP A 82 -7.54 -23.58 56.21
N ASN A 83 -6.79 -22.53 56.60
CA ASN A 83 -6.44 -22.24 58.01
C ASN A 83 -7.42 -21.26 58.69
N GLY A 84 -8.51 -20.87 58.04
CA GLY A 84 -9.51 -19.95 58.62
C GLY A 84 -9.05 -18.47 58.76
N ILE A 85 -8.00 -18.07 58.07
CA ILE A 85 -7.43 -16.71 58.08
C ILE A 85 -8.07 -15.80 57.04
N ALA A 86 -8.48 -16.36 55.90
CA ALA A 86 -9.17 -15.67 54.82
C ALA A 86 -10.54 -16.32 54.52
N ASN A 87 -11.40 -15.61 53.79
CA ASN A 87 -12.71 -16.14 53.42
C ASN A 87 -12.73 -16.66 51.95
N GLN A 88 -13.78 -17.41 51.61
CA GLN A 88 -13.95 -17.93 50.26
C GLN A 88 -14.09 -16.85 49.21
N ALA A 89 -14.63 -15.67 49.53
CA ALA A 89 -14.80 -14.57 48.60
C ALA A 89 -13.45 -14.01 48.12
N ASP A 90 -12.42 -14.02 49.00
CA ASP A 90 -11.07 -13.57 48.62
C ASP A 90 -10.45 -14.54 47.60
N LEU A 91 -10.67 -15.85 47.77
CA LEU A 91 -10.21 -16.86 46.81
C LEU A 91 -10.93 -16.73 45.47
N ASP A 92 -12.24 -16.52 45.49
CA ASP A 92 -13.06 -16.37 44.28
C ASP A 92 -12.67 -15.08 43.52
N ALA A 93 -12.33 -14.00 44.20
CA ALA A 93 -11.84 -12.77 43.58
C ALA A 93 -10.55 -13.02 42.78
N VAL A 94 -9.55 -13.73 43.34
CA VAL A 94 -8.31 -14.06 42.63
C VAL A 94 -8.59 -15.01 41.45
N LYS A 95 -9.53 -15.96 41.61
CA LYS A 95 -9.93 -16.85 40.52
C LYS A 95 -10.55 -16.10 39.34
N VAL A 96 -11.40 -15.11 39.61
CA VAL A 96 -11.97 -14.25 38.56
C VAL A 96 -10.84 -13.51 37.80
N GLU A 97 -9.84 -12.96 38.52
CA GLU A 97 -8.70 -12.28 37.88
C GLU A 97 -7.84 -13.24 37.05
N GLN A 98 -7.63 -14.47 37.50
CA GLN A 98 -6.97 -15.50 36.67
C GLN A 98 -7.74 -15.79 35.38
N LEU A 99 -9.07 -15.85 35.43
CA LEU A 99 -9.88 -16.05 34.22
C LEU A 99 -9.80 -14.86 33.27
N ASN A 100 -9.88 -13.64 33.78
CA ASN A 100 -9.70 -12.42 32.99
C ASN A 100 -8.34 -12.39 32.28
N THR A 101 -7.28 -12.74 33.02
CA THR A 101 -5.92 -12.76 32.47
C THR A 101 -5.74 -13.85 31.40
N ARG A 102 -6.39 -15.01 31.56
CA ARG A 102 -6.42 -16.05 30.52
C ARG A 102 -7.18 -15.61 29.29
N GLN A 103 -8.34 -14.96 29.47
CA GLN A 103 -9.10 -14.38 28.35
C GLN A 103 -8.23 -13.37 27.59
N LYS A 104 -7.55 -12.47 28.30
CA LYS A 104 -6.65 -11.49 27.70
C LYS A 104 -5.53 -12.14 26.87
N ARG A 105 -4.95 -13.24 27.36
CA ARG A 105 -3.97 -14.02 26.61
C ARG A 105 -4.51 -14.53 25.29
N VAL A 106 -5.75 -15.04 25.27
CA VAL A 106 -6.40 -15.55 24.05
C VAL A 106 -6.59 -14.41 23.04
N GLU A 107 -7.06 -13.23 23.49
CA GLU A 107 -7.22 -12.05 22.66
C GLU A 107 -5.90 -11.62 22.03
N LEU A 108 -4.83 -11.50 22.85
CA LEU A 108 -3.51 -11.10 22.39
C LEU A 108 -2.93 -12.10 21.38
N THR A 109 -3.06 -13.40 21.66
CA THR A 109 -2.60 -14.47 20.77
C THR A 109 -3.34 -14.44 19.43
N SER A 110 -4.66 -14.22 19.44
CA SER A 110 -5.47 -14.13 18.24
C SER A 110 -5.10 -12.89 17.41
N SER A 111 -4.90 -11.77 18.06
CA SER A 111 -4.46 -10.53 17.41
C SER A 111 -3.08 -10.70 16.77
N ARG A 112 -2.13 -11.32 17.48
CA ARG A 112 -0.79 -11.63 16.97
C ARG A 112 -0.86 -12.50 15.70
N MET A 113 -1.67 -13.57 15.74
CA MET A 113 -1.87 -14.43 14.56
C MET A 113 -2.46 -13.67 13.38
N ALA A 114 -3.43 -12.79 13.63
CA ALA A 114 -4.02 -11.96 12.57
C ALA A 114 -2.97 -11.03 11.93
N TYR A 115 -2.14 -10.37 12.73
CA TYR A 115 -1.08 -9.48 12.26
C TYR A 115 0.01 -10.24 11.47
N LEU A 116 0.44 -11.41 11.98
CA LEU A 116 1.37 -12.29 11.25
C LEU A 116 0.81 -12.73 9.90
N LYS A 117 -0.48 -13.07 9.84
CA LYS A 117 -1.12 -13.45 8.59
C LYS A 117 -1.20 -12.28 7.61
N MET A 118 -1.51 -11.07 8.08
CA MET A 118 -1.49 -9.87 7.23
C MET A 118 -0.08 -9.57 6.71
N LEU A 119 0.94 -9.66 7.57
CA LEU A 119 2.33 -9.45 7.18
C LEU A 119 2.78 -10.51 6.16
N SER A 120 2.43 -11.77 6.39
CA SER A 120 2.68 -12.88 5.46
C SER A 120 2.09 -12.63 4.07
N LEU A 121 0.86 -12.12 4.00
CA LEU A 121 0.21 -11.79 2.72
C LEU A 121 0.91 -10.63 1.99
N LEU A 122 1.40 -9.63 2.73
CA LEU A 122 2.13 -8.50 2.14
C LEU A 122 3.52 -8.90 1.63
N MET A 123 4.19 -9.82 2.33
CA MET A 123 5.52 -10.31 1.95
C MET A 123 5.48 -11.38 0.85
N GLY A 124 4.33 -12.03 0.65
CA GLY A 124 4.21 -13.19 -0.23
C GLY A 124 4.86 -14.46 0.32
N GLU A 125 5.25 -14.46 1.60
CA GLU A 125 5.88 -15.59 2.28
C GLU A 125 5.00 -16.09 3.44
N VAL A 126 5.05 -17.39 3.69
CA VAL A 126 4.28 -18.00 4.79
C VAL A 126 5.04 -17.83 6.11
N LEU A 127 4.55 -16.97 6.99
CA LEU A 127 5.05 -16.84 8.35
C LEU A 127 4.30 -17.80 9.27
N SER A 128 5.04 -18.57 10.07
CA SER A 128 4.46 -19.46 11.07
C SER A 128 4.05 -18.70 12.33
N THR A 129 3.17 -19.29 13.13
CA THR A 129 2.78 -18.71 14.43
C THR A 129 3.94 -18.63 15.42
N GLU A 130 4.99 -19.42 15.20
CA GLU A 130 6.20 -19.45 16.04
C GLU A 130 7.29 -18.47 15.57
N THR A 131 7.04 -17.76 14.46
CA THR A 131 8.00 -16.78 13.94
C THR A 131 8.25 -15.69 15.00
N VAL A 132 9.52 -15.53 15.37
CA VAL A 132 9.99 -14.46 16.26
C VAL A 132 10.56 -13.35 15.41
N LEU A 133 10.05 -12.14 15.59
CA LEU A 133 10.55 -10.95 14.91
C LEU A 133 11.70 -10.32 15.73
N GLU A 134 12.73 -9.89 15.03
CA GLU A 134 13.89 -9.27 15.64
C GLU A 134 13.59 -7.81 16.03
N LYS A 135 14.00 -7.35 17.20
CA LYS A 135 13.82 -5.96 17.60
C LYS A 135 14.84 -5.08 16.88
N PRO A 136 14.41 -4.05 16.12
CA PRO A 136 15.35 -3.18 15.45
C PRO A 136 16.17 -2.38 16.49
N VAL A 137 17.49 -2.32 16.27
CA VAL A 137 18.36 -1.49 17.07
C VAL A 137 18.30 -0.05 16.57
N PRO A 138 17.99 0.94 17.41
CA PRO A 138 17.98 2.33 16.99
C PRO A 138 19.37 2.74 16.48
N GLN A 139 19.46 3.10 15.20
CA GLN A 139 20.67 3.72 14.68
C GLN A 139 20.64 5.20 15.05
N ASN A 140 21.53 5.63 15.93
CA ASN A 140 21.67 7.01 16.41
C ASN A 140 22.31 7.95 15.37
N GLU A 141 22.08 7.73 14.09
CA GLU A 141 22.45 8.71 13.06
C GLU A 141 21.35 9.77 12.95
N LEU A 142 21.38 10.72 13.87
CA LEU A 142 20.76 12.02 13.67
C LEU A 142 21.56 12.76 12.58
N SER A 143 21.39 12.34 11.33
CA SER A 143 21.89 13.08 10.20
C SER A 143 21.19 14.42 10.17
N ALA A 144 21.98 15.46 10.41
CA ALA A 144 21.53 16.85 10.37
C ALA A 144 20.81 17.13 9.04
N VAL A 145 19.61 17.73 9.14
CA VAL A 145 18.82 18.29 8.06
C VAL A 145 18.70 17.38 6.85
N SER A 146 17.80 16.42 6.95
CA SER A 146 17.36 15.64 5.80
C SER A 146 16.51 16.53 4.88
N GLU A 147 16.95 16.68 3.64
CA GLU A 147 16.10 17.15 2.54
C GLU A 147 14.79 16.38 2.52
N ILE A 148 13.68 17.07 2.34
CA ILE A 148 12.36 16.39 2.31
C ILE A 148 12.30 15.55 1.03
N ARG A 149 12.41 14.23 1.17
CA ARG A 149 12.40 13.25 0.07
C ARG A 149 11.08 12.49 -0.02
N ARG A 150 9.97 13.19 0.14
CA ARG A 150 8.66 12.56 0.02
C ARG A 150 8.34 12.27 -1.45
N PRO A 151 8.01 11.03 -1.81
CA PRO A 151 7.73 10.66 -3.20
C PRO A 151 6.50 11.39 -3.78
N GLU A 152 5.59 11.88 -2.93
CA GLU A 152 4.45 12.68 -3.36
C GLU A 152 4.88 13.98 -4.06
N LEU A 153 6.01 14.57 -3.69
CA LEU A 153 6.52 15.79 -4.34
C LEU A 153 6.90 15.51 -5.79
N SER A 154 7.65 14.44 -6.05
CA SER A 154 8.02 14.02 -7.41
C SER A 154 6.77 13.70 -8.25
N TRP A 155 5.76 13.08 -7.64
CA TRP A 155 4.50 12.80 -8.32
C TRP A 155 3.75 14.10 -8.71
N PHE A 156 3.70 15.10 -7.83
CA PHE A 156 3.11 16.40 -8.15
C PHE A 156 3.89 17.15 -9.25
N ASP A 157 5.22 17.07 -9.24
CA ASP A 157 6.06 17.65 -10.29
C ASP A 157 5.79 16.97 -11.65
N ALA A 158 5.68 15.65 -11.68
CA ALA A 158 5.31 14.90 -12.87
C ALA A 158 3.91 15.27 -13.40
N GLN A 159 2.92 15.44 -12.50
CA GLN A 159 1.59 15.93 -12.88
C GLN A 159 1.65 17.34 -13.50
N GLY A 160 2.42 18.25 -12.88
CA GLY A 160 2.63 19.60 -13.40
C GLY A 160 3.24 19.58 -14.81
N ALA A 161 4.25 18.75 -15.04
CA ALA A 161 4.85 18.55 -16.36
C ALA A 161 3.83 17.97 -17.37
N GLY A 162 3.00 17.01 -16.95
CA GLY A 162 1.92 16.45 -17.75
C GLY A 162 0.89 17.49 -18.20
N LEU A 163 0.49 18.40 -17.30
CA LEU A 163 -0.42 19.52 -17.62
C LEU A 163 0.19 20.46 -18.67
N GLN A 164 1.49 20.79 -18.56
CA GLN A 164 2.19 21.60 -19.56
C GLN A 164 2.20 20.92 -20.95
N VAL A 165 2.34 19.59 -21.01
CA VAL A 165 2.26 18.86 -22.28
C VAL A 165 0.85 18.90 -22.83
N GLN A 166 -0.19 18.80 -22.00
CA GLN A 166 -1.59 18.91 -22.43
C GLN A 166 -1.91 20.31 -22.97
N GLU A 167 -1.45 21.38 -22.32
CA GLU A 167 -1.57 22.75 -22.80
C GLU A 167 -0.95 22.92 -24.19
N LYS A 168 0.29 22.43 -24.36
CA LYS A 168 0.95 22.46 -25.68
C LYS A 168 0.20 21.64 -26.74
N ALA A 169 -0.43 20.54 -26.35
CA ALA A 169 -1.23 19.72 -27.27
C ALA A 169 -2.48 20.45 -27.76
N LEU A 170 -3.09 21.31 -26.93
CA LEU A 170 -4.22 22.16 -27.36
C LEU A 170 -3.79 23.15 -28.44
N ASN A 171 -2.61 23.76 -28.29
CA ASN A 171 -2.09 24.70 -29.27
C ASN A 171 -1.80 24.06 -30.64
N VAL A 172 -1.39 22.79 -30.66
CA VAL A 172 -1.13 22.04 -31.91
C VAL A 172 -2.40 21.82 -32.72
N ARG A 173 -3.59 21.77 -32.10
CA ARG A 173 -4.88 21.60 -32.81
C ARG A 173 -5.22 22.75 -33.76
N HIS A 174 -4.61 23.92 -33.57
CA HIS A 174 -4.81 25.10 -34.41
C HIS A 174 -3.80 25.18 -35.55
N LEU A 175 -2.82 24.27 -35.65
CA LEU A 175 -1.85 24.22 -36.70
C LEU A 175 -2.44 23.59 -37.97
N PRO A 176 -1.99 24.06 -39.18
CA PRO A 176 -2.49 23.49 -40.44
C PRO A 176 -2.08 22.01 -40.58
N HIS A 177 -2.92 21.25 -41.28
CA HIS A 177 -2.66 19.86 -41.64
C HIS A 177 -2.53 19.76 -43.16
N PHE A 178 -1.56 19.01 -43.67
CA PHE A 178 -1.33 18.81 -45.08
C PHE A 178 -1.52 17.34 -45.44
N GLY A 179 -2.40 17.07 -46.42
CA GLY A 179 -2.65 15.74 -46.94
C GLY A 179 -2.63 15.75 -48.46
N LEU A 180 -2.27 14.64 -49.07
CA LEU A 180 -2.43 14.35 -50.49
C LEU A 180 -3.63 13.48 -50.67
N PHE A 181 -4.52 13.89 -51.58
CA PHE A 181 -5.67 13.14 -52.01
C PHE A 181 -5.58 12.87 -53.52
N VAL A 182 -5.66 11.62 -53.91
CA VAL A 182 -5.69 11.22 -55.33
C VAL A 182 -6.89 10.28 -55.52
N GLN A 183 -7.75 10.62 -56.47
CA GLN A 183 -8.90 9.82 -56.84
C GLN A 183 -8.86 9.48 -58.30
N GLY A 184 -9.03 8.23 -58.66
CA GLY A 184 -9.21 7.74 -60.02
C GLY A 184 -10.49 6.94 -60.15
N ALA A 185 -11.27 7.22 -61.16
CA ALA A 185 -12.49 6.45 -61.43
C ALA A 185 -12.55 5.99 -62.90
N TYR A 186 -12.97 4.78 -63.12
CA TYR A 186 -13.30 4.24 -64.44
C TYR A 186 -14.72 3.65 -64.44
N GLY A 187 -15.50 4.04 -65.41
CA GLY A 187 -16.89 3.53 -65.52
C GLY A 187 -17.40 3.50 -66.96
N ASN A 188 -18.33 2.59 -67.26
CA ASN A 188 -19.09 2.55 -68.49
C ASN A 188 -20.59 2.39 -68.16
N PRO A 189 -21.47 3.38 -68.50
CA PRO A 189 -21.19 4.65 -69.22
C PRO A 189 -20.27 5.58 -68.41
N GLY A 190 -19.51 6.42 -69.13
CA GLY A 190 -18.55 7.36 -68.54
C GLY A 190 -19.20 8.33 -67.55
N LEU A 191 -18.42 8.78 -66.56
CA LEU A 191 -18.81 9.83 -65.60
C LEU A 191 -19.08 11.13 -66.34
N ASN A 192 -20.36 11.57 -66.39
CA ASN A 192 -20.67 12.94 -66.78
C ASN A 192 -20.26 13.86 -65.63
N MET A 193 -19.25 14.70 -65.85
CA MET A 193 -18.90 15.83 -64.99
C MET A 193 -19.92 16.96 -65.19
#